data_4e123f007b5a3801ec60d14be58e5ff2
#
_entry.id   4e123f007b5a3801ec60d14be58e5ff2
#
_cell.length_a   1.000
_cell.length_b   1.000
_cell.length_c   1.000
_cell.angle_alpha   90.00
_cell.angle_beta   90.00
_cell.angle_gamma   90.00
#
_symmetry.space_group_name_H-M   'P 1'
#
loop_
_entity.id
_entity.type
_entity.pdbx_description
1 polymer ?
#
loop_
_entity_poly.entity_id
_entity_poly.type
_entity_poly.pdbx_seq_one_letter_code
_entity_poly.pdbx_strand_id
1 'polypeptide(L)'
;RPVEQVVLTHSHFDHAAGLGAVKRRFDPIVRAFGKVEGAGSPLANGEIIRMGDADFEVIHVPGHSNDSIFLYSESERVLFSGDSPVNIQSSDGTYSAEFVAVMERVCSLPVETIYSGHDDPISAGARSILLRSLENIRRSAGRRAYRSA
;
A
#
# COMPACT_ATOMS: atom_id res chain seq x y z
N ARG A 1 -18.25 -17.28 -6.92
CA ARG A 1 -17.86 -16.54 -8.13
C ARG A 1 -16.45 -16.96 -8.53
N PRO A 2 -16.11 -17.00 -9.81
CA PRO A 2 -14.72 -17.23 -10.21
C PRO A 2 -13.83 -16.07 -9.76
N VAL A 3 -12.56 -16.37 -9.49
CA VAL A 3 -11.54 -15.33 -9.28
C VAL A 3 -11.05 -14.88 -10.65
N GLU A 4 -11.44 -13.69 -11.07
CA GLU A 4 -11.13 -13.17 -12.40
C GLU A 4 -9.83 -12.37 -12.42
N GLN A 5 -9.47 -11.78 -11.27
CA GLN A 5 -8.28 -10.96 -11.14
C GLN A 5 -7.60 -11.19 -9.79
N VAL A 6 -6.28 -11.14 -9.79
CA VAL A 6 -5.42 -11.06 -8.61
C VAL A 6 -4.56 -9.82 -8.73
N VAL A 7 -4.53 -9.02 -7.67
CA VAL A 7 -3.65 -7.85 -7.58
C VAL A 7 -2.64 -8.10 -6.46
N LEU A 8 -1.36 -8.02 -6.77
CA LEU A 8 -0.28 -8.12 -5.79
C LEU A 8 0.06 -6.72 -5.29
N THR A 9 0.09 -6.54 -3.98
CA THR A 9 0.55 -5.29 -3.35
C THR A 9 2.05 -5.10 -3.52
N HIS A 10 2.80 -6.21 -3.56
CA HIS A 10 4.23 -6.28 -3.84
C HIS A 10 4.66 -7.73 -4.06
N SER A 11 5.92 -7.96 -4.46
CA SER A 11 6.41 -9.26 -4.94
C SER A 11 7.09 -10.14 -3.88
N HIS A 12 7.07 -9.77 -2.60
CA HIS A 12 7.66 -10.63 -1.57
C HIS A 12 7.00 -12.00 -1.52
N PHE A 13 7.80 -13.00 -1.14
CA PHE A 13 7.41 -14.41 -1.23
C PHE A 13 6.10 -14.73 -0.51
N ASP A 14 5.91 -14.24 0.68
CA ASP A 14 4.71 -14.46 1.52
C ASP A 14 3.42 -13.86 0.93
N HIS A 15 3.54 -12.88 0.02
CA HIS A 15 2.41 -12.30 -0.74
C HIS A 15 2.20 -12.96 -2.10
N ALA A 16 3.23 -13.60 -2.68
CA ALA A 16 3.19 -14.17 -4.02
C ALA A 16 3.21 -15.71 -4.06
N ALA A 17 3.60 -16.40 -2.99
CA ALA A 17 3.78 -17.86 -2.97
C ALA A 17 2.54 -18.65 -3.37
N GLY A 18 1.34 -18.16 -3.03
CA GLY A 18 0.06 -18.79 -3.37
C GLY A 18 -0.37 -18.62 -4.83
N LEU A 19 0.28 -17.72 -5.58
CA LEU A 19 -0.16 -17.34 -6.92
C LEU A 19 -0.27 -18.53 -7.90
N GLY A 20 0.70 -19.44 -7.86
CA GLY A 20 0.68 -20.63 -8.73
C GLY A 20 -0.54 -21.53 -8.49
N ALA A 21 -0.97 -21.68 -7.25
CA ALA A 21 -2.17 -22.46 -6.91
C ALA A 21 -3.45 -21.75 -7.38
N VAL A 22 -3.53 -20.44 -7.17
CA VAL A 22 -4.67 -19.62 -7.62
C VAL A 22 -4.78 -19.63 -9.15
N LYS A 23 -3.68 -19.47 -9.87
CA LYS A 23 -3.64 -19.54 -11.34
C LYS A 23 -4.13 -20.88 -11.86
N ARG A 24 -3.66 -21.99 -11.29
CA ARG A 24 -4.11 -23.34 -11.72
C ARG A 24 -5.61 -23.58 -11.51
N ARG A 25 -6.19 -22.95 -10.47
CA ARG A 25 -7.58 -23.19 -10.13
C ARG A 25 -8.55 -22.25 -10.85
N PHE A 26 -8.17 -21.01 -11.11
CA PHE A 26 -9.08 -19.97 -11.57
C PHE A 26 -8.64 -19.27 -12.85
N ASP A 27 -7.37 -19.43 -13.24
CA ASP A 27 -6.76 -18.76 -14.41
C ASP A 27 -7.03 -17.24 -14.46
N PRO A 28 -6.80 -16.49 -13.35
CA PRO A 28 -7.11 -15.07 -13.27
C PRO A 28 -6.08 -14.23 -14.03
N ILE A 29 -6.46 -13.01 -14.38
CA ILE A 29 -5.51 -11.97 -14.75
C ILE A 29 -4.72 -11.58 -13.49
N VAL A 30 -3.38 -11.70 -13.55
CA VAL A 30 -2.52 -11.28 -12.42
C VAL A 30 -1.92 -9.94 -12.74
N ARG A 31 -2.09 -8.99 -11.84
CA ARG A 31 -1.60 -7.62 -11.96
C ARG A 31 -0.67 -7.27 -10.81
N ALA A 32 0.41 -6.56 -11.10
CA ALA A 32 1.38 -6.08 -10.13
C ALA A 32 2.04 -4.80 -10.63
N PHE A 33 2.63 -4.01 -9.75
CA PHE A 33 3.42 -2.85 -10.14
C PHE A 33 4.81 -3.30 -10.63
N GLY A 34 5.21 -2.82 -11.80
CA GLY A 34 6.48 -3.22 -12.41
C GLY A 34 6.47 -4.65 -12.98
N LYS A 35 7.67 -5.24 -13.09
CA LYS A 35 7.86 -6.59 -13.64
C LYS A 35 7.91 -7.60 -12.50
N VAL A 36 6.85 -8.36 -12.32
CA VAL A 36 6.75 -9.44 -11.33
C VAL A 36 6.54 -10.76 -12.06
N GLU A 37 7.28 -11.80 -11.67
CA GLU A 37 7.15 -13.13 -12.24
C GLU A 37 5.73 -13.66 -12.07
N GLY A 38 5.13 -14.12 -13.14
CA GLY A 38 3.75 -14.62 -13.13
C GLY A 38 2.67 -13.56 -13.27
N ALA A 39 2.99 -12.26 -13.20
CA ALA A 39 2.06 -11.20 -13.55
C ALA A 39 2.06 -10.93 -15.06
N GLY A 40 0.87 -10.87 -15.65
CA GLY A 40 0.69 -10.67 -17.08
C GLY A 40 0.35 -9.24 -17.50
N SER A 41 -0.06 -8.41 -16.54
CA SER A 41 -0.49 -7.03 -16.82
C SER A 41 0.03 -6.08 -15.74
N PRO A 42 1.02 -5.23 -16.09
CA PRO A 42 1.57 -4.27 -15.11
C PRO A 42 0.54 -3.23 -14.73
N LEU A 43 0.64 -2.78 -13.47
CA LEU A 43 -0.12 -1.65 -12.93
C LEU A 43 0.69 -0.36 -13.11
N ALA A 44 0.00 0.76 -13.26
CA ALA A 44 0.59 2.09 -13.29
C ALA A 44 0.15 2.92 -12.08
N ASN A 45 1.02 3.82 -11.62
CA ASN A 45 0.67 4.76 -10.56
C ASN A 45 -0.45 5.70 -11.01
N GLY A 46 -1.50 5.83 -10.21
CA GLY A 46 -2.70 6.61 -10.53
C GLY A 46 -3.71 5.86 -11.40
N GLU A 47 -3.44 4.62 -11.78
CA GLU A 47 -4.41 3.80 -12.52
C GLU A 47 -5.61 3.46 -11.63
N ILE A 48 -6.81 3.54 -12.20
CA ILE A 48 -8.02 3.07 -11.54
C ILE A 48 -8.32 1.65 -12.01
N ILE A 49 -8.44 0.73 -11.07
CA ILE A 49 -8.77 -0.66 -11.34
C ILE A 49 -10.10 -1.03 -10.67
N ARG A 50 -10.89 -1.85 -11.35
CA ARG A 50 -12.13 -2.41 -10.78
C ARG A 50 -11.79 -3.68 -9.99
N MET A 51 -12.17 -3.72 -8.70
CA MET A 51 -12.05 -4.91 -7.86
C MET A 51 -13.42 -5.20 -7.21
N GLY A 52 -14.06 -6.28 -7.66
CA GLY A 52 -15.45 -6.55 -7.27
C GLY A 52 -16.40 -5.46 -7.78
N ASP A 53 -17.07 -4.78 -6.88
CA ASP A 53 -18.04 -3.73 -7.16
C ASP A 53 -17.53 -2.31 -6.82
N ALA A 54 -16.27 -2.16 -6.48
CA ALA A 54 -15.62 -0.87 -6.18
C ALA A 54 -14.42 -0.59 -7.09
N ASP A 55 -14.16 0.70 -7.28
CA ASP A 55 -12.98 1.20 -7.99
C ASP A 55 -11.88 1.53 -7.00
N PHE A 56 -10.65 1.15 -7.36
CA PHE A 56 -9.46 1.37 -6.54
C PHE A 56 -8.38 2.11 -7.35
N GLU A 57 -7.84 3.15 -6.77
CA GLU A 57 -6.67 3.81 -7.28
C GLU A 57 -5.41 3.08 -6.85
N VAL A 58 -4.51 2.83 -7.79
CA VAL A 58 -3.18 2.31 -7.55
C VAL A 58 -2.25 3.46 -7.18
N ILE A 59 -1.69 3.44 -5.97
CA ILE A 59 -0.75 4.44 -5.49
C ILE A 59 0.60 3.76 -5.27
N HIS A 60 1.59 4.05 -6.10
CA HIS A 60 2.93 3.53 -5.91
C HIS A 60 3.57 4.11 -4.64
N VAL A 61 4.07 3.25 -3.76
CA VAL A 61 4.62 3.60 -2.46
C VAL A 61 5.96 2.90 -2.22
N PRO A 62 7.05 3.33 -2.87
CA PRO A 62 8.36 2.73 -2.68
C PRO A 62 8.83 2.94 -1.24
N GLY A 63 9.42 1.92 -0.63
CA GLY A 63 9.89 1.96 0.75
C GLY A 63 10.09 0.56 1.31
N HIS A 64 9.02 -0.17 1.60
CA HIS A 64 9.09 -1.58 2.00
C HIS A 64 9.71 -2.43 0.87
N SER A 65 9.23 -2.24 -0.35
CA SER A 65 9.85 -2.73 -1.58
C SER A 65 9.70 -1.70 -2.70
N ASN A 66 10.45 -1.87 -3.81
CA ASN A 66 10.40 -0.94 -4.94
C ASN A 66 9.09 -1.04 -5.74
N ASP A 67 8.38 -2.14 -5.62
CA ASP A 67 7.14 -2.45 -6.31
C ASP A 67 5.89 -2.36 -5.40
N SER A 68 6.07 -1.87 -4.17
CA SER A 68 4.95 -1.72 -3.23
C SER A 68 3.93 -0.71 -3.72
N ILE A 69 2.65 -1.07 -3.57
CA ILE A 69 1.52 -0.19 -3.87
C ILE A 69 0.54 -0.16 -2.71
N PHE A 70 -0.14 0.96 -2.59
CA PHE A 70 -1.43 1.06 -1.93
C PHE A 70 -2.55 0.91 -2.96
N LEU A 71 -3.70 0.40 -2.52
CA LEU A 71 -4.94 0.43 -3.27
C LEU A 71 -5.97 1.20 -2.45
N TYR A 72 -6.44 2.32 -2.97
CA TYR A 72 -7.39 3.18 -2.28
C TYR A 72 -8.72 3.25 -3.03
N SER A 73 -9.82 2.99 -2.33
CA SER A 73 -11.18 3.21 -2.84
C SER A 73 -11.81 4.41 -2.14
N GLU A 74 -12.19 5.42 -2.94
CA GLU A 74 -12.86 6.61 -2.43
C GLU A 74 -14.30 6.29 -1.98
N SER A 75 -15.02 5.47 -2.75
CA SER A 75 -16.41 5.08 -2.42
C SER A 75 -16.49 4.28 -1.12
N GLU A 76 -15.55 3.38 -0.91
CA GLU A 76 -15.50 2.51 0.27
C GLU A 76 -14.69 3.12 1.43
N ARG A 77 -13.90 4.18 1.17
CA ARG A 77 -12.95 4.80 2.12
C ARG A 77 -11.96 3.80 2.71
N VAL A 78 -11.57 2.84 1.90
CA VAL A 78 -10.70 1.72 2.26
C VAL A 78 -9.33 1.89 1.63
N LEU A 79 -8.29 1.61 2.42
CA LEU A 79 -6.90 1.54 1.99
C LEU A 79 -6.36 0.13 2.23
N PHE A 80 -5.91 -0.55 1.17
CA PHE A 80 -5.03 -1.72 1.29
C PHE A 80 -3.58 -1.24 1.24
N SER A 81 -2.82 -1.47 2.30
CA SER A 81 -1.45 -0.94 2.43
C SER A 81 -0.34 -1.96 2.13
N GLY A 82 -0.70 -3.24 1.94
CA GLY A 82 0.32 -4.29 1.93
C GLY A 82 1.20 -4.18 3.17
N ASP A 83 2.50 -4.28 3.02
CA ASP A 83 3.47 -4.22 4.12
C ASP A 83 4.10 -2.84 4.31
N SER A 84 3.69 -1.86 3.50
CA SER A 84 4.16 -0.49 3.70
C SER A 84 3.65 0.08 5.02
N PRO A 85 4.52 0.65 5.88
CA PRO A 85 4.15 1.05 7.23
C PRO A 85 3.17 2.22 7.24
N VAL A 86 2.00 2.02 7.84
CA VAL A 86 0.93 3.03 7.99
C VAL A 86 0.63 3.39 9.45
N ASN A 87 1.12 2.59 10.40
CA ASN A 87 0.98 2.81 11.84
C ASN A 87 2.36 3.03 12.49
N ILE A 88 2.98 4.16 12.20
CA ILE A 88 4.31 4.52 12.67
C ILE A 88 4.21 5.19 14.04
N GLN A 89 4.69 4.51 15.08
CA GLN A 89 4.52 4.92 16.46
C GLN A 89 5.72 5.69 17.03
N SER A 90 6.91 5.64 16.38
CA SER A 90 8.10 6.35 16.83
C SER A 90 8.65 7.28 15.74
N SER A 91 9.50 8.22 16.15
CA SER A 91 10.18 9.16 15.24
C SER A 91 11.64 8.78 14.99
N ASP A 92 11.99 7.49 15.09
CA ASP A 92 13.37 7.00 14.95
C ASP A 92 13.67 6.45 13.55
N GLY A 93 12.63 6.28 12.73
CA GLY A 93 12.72 5.73 11.37
C GLY A 93 13.41 6.65 10.37
N THR A 94 13.76 6.07 9.23
CA THR A 94 14.26 6.79 8.05
C THR A 94 13.32 6.51 6.90
N TYR A 95 12.88 7.56 6.23
CA TYR A 95 11.91 7.48 5.16
C TYR A 95 12.43 8.23 3.94
N SER A 96 12.19 7.69 2.74
CA SER A 96 12.51 8.38 1.50
C SER A 96 11.56 9.56 1.27
N ALA A 97 11.98 10.52 0.45
CA ALA A 97 11.12 11.66 0.10
C ALA A 97 9.85 11.21 -0.62
N GLU A 98 9.94 10.15 -1.44
CA GLU A 98 8.82 9.56 -2.15
C GLU A 98 7.80 8.96 -1.19
N PHE A 99 8.26 8.21 -0.18
CA PHE A 99 7.38 7.64 0.84
C PHE A 99 6.68 8.74 1.65
N VAL A 100 7.41 9.79 2.03
CA VAL A 100 6.84 10.95 2.76
C VAL A 100 5.73 11.60 1.93
N ALA A 101 5.98 11.85 0.63
CA ALA A 101 4.99 12.46 -0.25
C ALA A 101 3.72 11.61 -0.39
N VAL A 102 3.87 10.27 -0.47
CA VAL A 102 2.73 9.35 -0.51
C VAL A 102 1.96 9.40 0.81
N MET A 103 2.63 9.39 1.96
CA MET A 103 1.97 9.50 3.26
C MET A 103 1.23 10.83 3.44
N GLU A 104 1.79 11.93 2.95
CA GLU A 104 1.11 13.24 2.95
C GLU A 104 -0.17 13.20 2.12
N ARG A 105 -0.11 12.60 0.93
CA ARG A 105 -1.28 12.40 0.07
C ARG A 105 -2.33 11.55 0.74
N VAL A 106 -1.96 10.37 1.26
CA VAL A 106 -2.89 9.43 1.89
C VAL A 106 -3.56 10.05 3.12
N CYS A 107 -2.84 10.84 3.91
CA CYS A 107 -3.40 11.59 5.04
C CYS A 107 -4.44 12.65 4.63
N SER A 108 -4.44 13.10 3.37
CA SER A 108 -5.46 14.02 2.83
C SER A 108 -6.73 13.31 2.39
N LEU A 109 -6.69 11.99 2.21
CA LEU A 109 -7.83 11.18 1.78
C LEU A 109 -8.72 10.81 2.99
N PRO A 110 -10.03 10.64 2.78
CA PRO A 110 -10.97 10.26 3.84
C PRO A 110 -10.93 8.75 4.13
N VAL A 111 -9.76 8.22 4.53
CA VAL A 111 -9.59 6.80 4.87
C VAL A 111 -10.27 6.48 6.19
N GLU A 112 -11.17 5.51 6.19
CA GLU A 112 -11.88 5.00 7.37
C GLU A 112 -11.39 3.63 7.81
N THR A 113 -10.96 2.80 6.86
CA THR A 113 -10.45 1.46 7.15
C THR A 113 -9.15 1.20 6.41
N ILE A 114 -8.19 0.56 7.10
CA ILE A 114 -6.92 0.13 6.51
C ILE A 114 -6.80 -1.39 6.68
N TYR A 115 -6.47 -2.07 5.59
CA TYR A 115 -6.09 -3.47 5.56
C TYR A 115 -4.59 -3.57 5.24
N SER A 116 -3.78 -3.99 6.21
CA SER A 116 -2.36 -4.28 6.02
C SER A 116 -2.11 -5.76 5.75
N GLY A 117 -0.89 -6.12 5.34
CA GLY A 117 -0.56 -7.49 4.96
C GLY A 117 -0.58 -8.47 6.13
N HIS A 118 -0.15 -8.04 7.32
CA HIS A 118 0.10 -8.93 8.45
C HIS A 118 -0.63 -8.57 9.75
N ASP A 119 -1.21 -7.38 9.84
CA ASP A 119 -1.87 -6.90 11.05
C ASP A 119 -3.40 -6.98 10.95
N ASP A 120 -4.08 -6.91 12.08
CA ASP A 120 -5.52 -6.77 12.12
C ASP A 120 -5.98 -5.49 11.40
N PRO A 121 -7.16 -5.52 10.76
CA PRO A 121 -7.72 -4.33 10.12
C PRO A 121 -7.89 -3.17 11.10
N ILE A 122 -7.47 -1.99 10.67
CA ILE A 122 -7.70 -0.75 11.41
C ILE A 122 -9.03 -0.15 10.93
N SER A 123 -10.12 -0.45 11.64
CA SER A 123 -11.48 0.02 11.32
C SER A 123 -11.95 1.16 12.22
N ALA A 124 -11.17 1.51 13.24
CA ALA A 124 -11.46 2.62 14.13
C ALA A 124 -10.27 3.57 14.22
N GLY A 125 -10.49 4.84 13.93
CA GLY A 125 -9.45 5.87 14.05
C GLY A 125 -8.34 5.80 12.99
N ALA A 126 -8.55 5.15 11.85
CA ALA A 126 -7.58 4.99 10.78
C ALA A 126 -6.94 6.34 10.38
N ARG A 127 -7.76 7.37 10.17
CA ARG A 127 -7.29 8.72 9.87
C ARG A 127 -6.37 9.29 10.95
N SER A 128 -6.71 9.11 12.22
CA SER A 128 -5.88 9.59 13.34
C SER A 128 -4.55 8.87 13.43
N ILE A 129 -4.53 7.57 13.09
CA ILE A 129 -3.31 6.76 13.03
C ILE A 129 -2.41 7.24 11.89
N LEU A 130 -2.96 7.48 10.70
CA LEU A 130 -2.22 8.02 9.56
C LEU A 130 -1.62 9.40 9.88
N LEU A 131 -2.38 10.30 10.47
CA LEU A 131 -1.90 11.65 10.83
C LEU A 131 -0.78 11.58 11.88
N ARG A 132 -0.91 10.74 12.90
CA ARG A 132 0.15 10.51 13.89
C ARG A 132 1.40 9.92 13.23
N SER A 133 1.25 8.99 12.31
CA SER A 133 2.36 8.41 11.56
C SER A 133 3.09 9.47 10.75
N LEU A 134 2.36 10.33 10.05
CA LEU A 134 2.95 11.44 9.30
C LEU A 134 3.69 12.43 10.21
N GLU A 135 3.15 12.74 11.39
CA GLU A 135 3.83 13.57 12.38
C GLU A 135 5.15 12.94 12.84
N ASN A 136 5.17 11.64 13.13
CA ASN A 136 6.39 10.92 13.52
C ASN A 136 7.43 10.89 12.38
N ILE A 137 7.01 10.70 11.13
CA ILE A 137 7.87 10.80 9.95
C ILE A 137 8.52 12.19 9.87
N ARG A 138 7.74 13.26 10.00
CA ARG A 138 8.24 14.65 9.94
C ARG A 138 9.21 14.97 11.08
N ARG A 139 8.94 14.50 12.29
CA ARG A 139 9.85 14.65 13.44
C ARG A 139 11.17 13.91 13.21
N SER A 140 11.14 12.74 12.60
CA SER A 140 12.33 11.97 12.22
C SER A 140 13.23 12.78 11.25
N ALA A 141 12.65 13.40 10.24
CA ALA A 141 13.35 14.24 9.27
C ALA A 141 13.98 15.49 9.94
N GLY A 142 13.26 16.17 10.84
CA GLY A 142 13.73 17.34 11.56
C GLY A 142 14.93 17.06 12.48
N ARG A 143 14.96 15.90 13.15
CA ARG A 143 16.10 15.48 14.01
C ARG A 143 17.38 15.25 13.22
N ARG A 144 17.30 14.85 11.96
CA ARG A 144 18.47 14.65 11.09
C ARG A 144 19.09 15.97 10.63
N ALA A 145 18.25 16.94 10.25
CA ALA A 145 18.71 18.27 9.88
C ALA A 145 19.53 18.92 11.03
N TYR A 146 19.12 18.70 12.30
CA TYR A 146 19.82 19.23 13.48
C TYR A 146 21.14 18.49 13.81
N ARG A 147 21.26 17.19 13.48
CA ARG A 147 22.50 16.41 13.72
C ARG A 147 23.55 16.60 12.62
N SER A 148 23.17 17.17 11.49
CA SER A 148 24.06 17.42 10.32
C SER A 148 24.55 18.85 10.23
N ALA A 149 24.13 19.72 11.15
CA ALA A 149 24.56 21.10 11.31
C ALA A 149 25.54 21.25 12.49
#